data_2953846aa2160b30bddc006dabe3decf
#
_entry.id   2953846aa2160b30bddc006dabe3decf
#
_cell.length_a   1.000
_cell.length_b   1.000
_cell.length_c   1.000
_cell.angle_alpha   90.00
_cell.angle_beta   90.00
_cell.angle_gamma   90.00
#
_symmetry.space_group_name_H-M   'P 1'
#
loop_
_entity.id
_entity.type
_entity.pdbx_description
1 polymer ?
#
loop_
_entity_poly.entity_id
_entity_poly.type
_entity_poly.pdbx_seq_one_letter_code
_entity_poly.pdbx_strand_id
1 'polypeptide(L)'
;MNYIAMNRFEVANENAAAFEAMWLNRESYLDEMEGFISFSLLRGPEKDDQILYSSHTVWATKANFEAWTKSEAFRKAHARAGNGGPRLFIGHPRFEGFEAIQTTLPAGARTA
;
A
#
# COMPACT_ATOMS: atom_id res chain seq x y z
N MET A 1 0.22 -11.37 15.53
CA MET A 1 -0.79 -10.38 15.08
C MET A 1 -0.43 -9.86 13.70
N ASN A 2 -1.40 -9.82 12.83
CA ASN A 2 -1.15 -9.22 11.52
C ASN A 2 -0.85 -7.73 11.68
N TYR A 3 0.00 -7.23 10.81
CA TYR A 3 0.33 -5.82 10.74
C TYR A 3 -0.17 -5.25 9.42
N ILE A 4 -0.83 -4.10 9.49
CA ILE A 4 -1.39 -3.43 8.32
C ILE A 4 -0.65 -2.11 8.14
N ALA A 5 -0.03 -1.93 6.98
CA ALA A 5 0.68 -0.71 6.64
C ALA A 5 -0.07 0.02 5.54
N MET A 6 -0.36 1.29 5.76
CA MET A 6 -1.09 2.12 4.82
C MET A 6 -0.33 3.39 4.52
N ASN A 7 -0.40 3.83 3.26
CA ASN A 7 0.06 5.16 2.86
C ASN A 7 -1.09 5.86 2.16
N ARG A 8 -1.48 7.01 2.68
CA ARG A 8 -2.56 7.82 2.12
C ARG A 8 -2.03 8.85 1.16
N PHE A 9 -2.69 8.97 0.02
CA PHE A 9 -2.34 9.93 -1.03
C PHE A 9 -3.57 10.73 -1.40
N GLU A 10 -3.39 12.05 -1.56
CA GLU A 10 -4.42 12.90 -2.13
C GLU A 10 -4.07 13.13 -3.59
N VAL A 11 -5.00 12.84 -4.50
CA VAL A 11 -4.76 12.86 -5.93
C VAL A 11 -5.81 13.75 -6.60
N ALA A 12 -5.35 14.74 -7.37
CA ALA A 12 -6.26 15.56 -8.15
C ALA A 12 -7.04 14.69 -9.13
N ASN A 13 -8.33 15.00 -9.33
CA ASN A 13 -9.19 14.21 -10.21
C ASN A 13 -8.58 14.00 -11.60
N GLU A 14 -7.95 15.00 -12.14
CA GLU A 14 -7.34 14.94 -13.47
C GLU A 14 -6.18 13.95 -13.54
N ASN A 15 -5.57 13.62 -12.41
CA ASN A 15 -4.44 12.70 -12.32
C ASN A 15 -4.84 11.29 -11.86
N ALA A 16 -6.11 11.07 -11.56
CA ALA A 16 -6.57 9.80 -10.99
C ALA A 16 -6.26 8.59 -11.88
N ALA A 17 -6.58 8.68 -13.16
CA ALA A 17 -6.34 7.58 -14.07
C ALA A 17 -4.85 7.26 -14.21
N ALA A 18 -4.01 8.28 -14.29
CA ALA A 18 -2.57 8.10 -14.37
C ALA A 18 -2.00 7.50 -13.07
N PHE A 19 -2.52 7.93 -11.93
CA PHE A 19 -2.10 7.42 -10.64
C PHE A 19 -2.44 5.92 -10.52
N GLU A 20 -3.65 5.54 -10.91
CA GLU A 20 -4.07 4.14 -10.87
C GLU A 20 -3.23 3.29 -11.83
N ALA A 21 -2.96 3.79 -13.03
CA ALA A 21 -2.14 3.08 -14.01
C ALA A 21 -0.71 2.87 -13.51
N MET A 22 -0.15 3.87 -12.84
CA MET A 22 1.18 3.77 -12.27
C MET A 22 1.26 2.62 -11.27
N TRP A 23 0.27 2.50 -10.39
CA TRP A 23 0.25 1.42 -9.39
C TRP A 23 0.04 0.05 -10.03
N LEU A 24 -0.83 -0.04 -11.05
CA LEU A 24 -1.06 -1.30 -11.75
C LEU A 24 0.18 -1.83 -12.45
N ASN A 25 1.03 -0.93 -12.94
CA ASN A 25 2.22 -1.30 -13.70
C ASN A 25 3.48 -1.37 -12.85
N ARG A 26 3.38 -1.09 -11.55
CA ARG A 26 4.52 -1.03 -10.66
C ARG A 26 4.97 -2.42 -10.24
N GLU A 27 6.25 -2.71 -10.40
CA GLU A 27 6.86 -3.90 -9.83
C GLU A 27 7.23 -3.61 -8.38
N SER A 28 6.67 -4.36 -7.45
CA SER A 28 6.91 -4.14 -6.03
C SER A 28 7.73 -5.24 -5.38
N TYR A 29 7.76 -6.43 -5.98
CA TYR A 29 8.44 -7.60 -5.43
C TYR A 29 7.88 -8.05 -4.07
N LEU A 30 6.71 -7.55 -3.70
CA LEU A 30 6.07 -7.87 -2.43
C LEU A 30 5.75 -9.35 -2.29
N ASP A 31 5.31 -9.96 -3.38
CA ASP A 31 4.92 -11.37 -3.40
C ASP A 31 6.06 -12.33 -3.09
N GLU A 32 7.30 -11.85 -3.12
CA GLU A 32 8.48 -12.65 -2.79
C GLU A 32 8.92 -12.47 -1.34
N MET A 33 8.29 -11.58 -0.60
CA MET A 33 8.72 -11.25 0.75
C MET A 33 8.12 -12.17 1.80
N GLU A 34 8.96 -12.59 2.75
CA GLU A 34 8.50 -13.39 3.87
C GLU A 34 7.47 -12.62 4.69
N GLY A 35 6.36 -13.29 5.01
CA GLY A 35 5.31 -12.71 5.82
C GLY A 35 4.35 -11.81 5.08
N PHE A 36 4.55 -11.57 3.80
CA PHE A 36 3.60 -10.81 3.00
C PHE A 36 2.30 -11.60 2.82
N ILE A 37 1.17 -10.95 3.05
CA ILE A 37 -0.13 -11.58 2.93
C ILE A 37 -0.92 -11.01 1.74
N SER A 38 -1.07 -9.70 1.66
CA SER A 38 -1.82 -9.10 0.55
C SER A 38 -1.48 -7.63 0.37
N PHE A 39 -1.75 -7.14 -0.84
CA PHE A 39 -1.66 -5.73 -1.16
C PHE A 39 -2.94 -5.30 -1.87
N SER A 40 -3.44 -4.14 -1.51
CA SER A 40 -4.57 -3.50 -2.18
C SER A 40 -4.29 -2.02 -2.35
N LEU A 41 -4.67 -1.49 -3.50
CA LEU A 41 -4.76 -0.05 -3.67
C LEU A 41 -6.23 0.33 -3.49
N LEU A 42 -6.50 1.17 -2.52
CA LEU A 42 -7.86 1.55 -2.16
C LEU A 42 -8.18 2.92 -2.73
N ARG A 43 -9.36 3.04 -3.33
CA ARG A 43 -9.88 4.33 -3.76
C ARG A 43 -10.96 4.76 -2.76
N GLY A 44 -10.75 5.91 -2.16
CA GLY A 44 -11.66 6.47 -1.18
C GLY A 44 -12.56 7.54 -1.76
N PRO A 45 -13.08 8.43 -0.89
CA PRO A 45 -14.02 9.46 -1.32
C PRO A 45 -13.35 10.57 -2.11
N GLU A 46 -14.15 11.19 -2.96
CA GLU A 46 -13.78 12.41 -3.66
C GLU A 46 -14.27 13.62 -2.88
N LYS A 47 -13.40 14.60 -2.72
CA LYS A 47 -13.74 15.86 -2.05
C LYS A 47 -12.84 16.96 -2.59
N ASP A 48 -13.43 18.13 -2.89
CA ASP A 48 -12.68 19.29 -3.36
C ASP A 48 -11.81 19.01 -4.59
N ASP A 49 -12.38 18.25 -5.54
CA ASP A 49 -11.72 17.84 -6.79
C ASP A 49 -10.49 16.96 -6.57
N GLN A 50 -10.41 16.31 -5.43
CA GLN A 50 -9.35 15.36 -5.10
C GLN A 50 -9.96 14.03 -4.67
N ILE A 51 -9.23 12.96 -4.95
CA ILE A 51 -9.63 11.62 -4.52
C ILE A 51 -8.59 11.12 -3.51
N LEU A 52 -9.07 10.56 -2.41
CA LEU A 52 -8.20 9.92 -1.44
C LEU A 52 -7.90 8.50 -1.90
N TYR A 53 -6.63 8.17 -2.00
CA TYR A 53 -6.17 6.80 -2.24
C TYR A 53 -5.37 6.33 -1.05
N SER A 54 -5.32 5.03 -0.85
CA SER A 54 -4.42 4.45 0.13
C SER A 54 -3.86 3.13 -0.38
N SER A 55 -2.56 2.95 -0.25
CA SER A 55 -1.99 1.61 -0.35
C SER A 55 -2.33 0.89 0.96
N HIS A 56 -2.48 -0.42 0.88
CA HIS A 56 -2.87 -1.23 2.03
C HIS A 56 -2.16 -2.57 1.91
N THR A 57 -1.20 -2.81 2.79
CA THR A 57 -0.50 -4.10 2.81
C THR A 57 -0.76 -4.79 4.13
N VAL A 58 -0.95 -6.10 4.06
CA VAL A 58 -1.12 -6.94 5.25
C VAL A 58 0.09 -7.84 5.37
N TRP A 59 0.67 -7.87 6.56
CA TRP A 59 1.86 -8.65 6.89
C TRP A 59 1.56 -9.56 8.07
N ALA A 60 2.23 -10.71 8.09
CA ALA A 60 2.06 -11.65 9.21
C ALA A 60 2.46 -11.02 10.54
N THR A 61 3.53 -10.21 10.53
CA THR A 61 4.01 -9.50 11.73
C THR A 61 4.56 -8.14 11.34
N LYS A 62 4.66 -7.26 12.33
CA LYS A 62 5.32 -5.96 12.15
C LYS A 62 6.78 -6.13 11.74
N ALA A 63 7.46 -7.14 12.29
CA ALA A 63 8.86 -7.40 11.95
C ALA A 63 9.03 -7.73 10.47
N ASN A 64 8.09 -8.46 9.88
CA ASN A 64 8.12 -8.74 8.44
C ASN A 64 8.00 -7.45 7.62
N PHE A 65 7.12 -6.55 8.01
CA PHE A 65 7.01 -5.25 7.36
C PHE A 65 8.32 -4.46 7.47
N GLU A 66 8.89 -4.40 8.66
CA GLU A 66 10.13 -3.68 8.87
C GLU A 66 11.29 -4.24 8.04
N ALA A 67 11.36 -5.57 7.94
CA ALA A 67 12.33 -6.23 7.08
C ALA A 67 12.15 -5.84 5.60
N TRP A 68 10.89 -5.74 5.15
CA TRP A 68 10.58 -5.28 3.80
C TRP A 68 11.15 -3.88 3.57
N THR A 69 10.93 -2.94 4.49
CA THR A 69 11.38 -1.56 4.30
C THR A 69 12.90 -1.43 4.24
N LYS A 70 13.64 -2.42 4.73
CA LYS A 70 15.10 -2.44 4.71
C LYS A 70 15.64 -3.30 3.58
N SER A 71 14.78 -3.93 2.80
CA SER A 71 15.18 -4.86 1.76
C SER A 71 15.65 -4.16 0.49
N GLU A 72 16.42 -4.88 -0.31
CA GLU A 72 16.81 -4.40 -1.62
C GLU A 72 15.61 -4.29 -2.57
N ALA A 73 14.65 -5.21 -2.43
CA ALA A 73 13.42 -5.17 -3.21
C ALA A 73 12.65 -3.87 -2.97
N PHE A 74 12.59 -3.42 -1.71
CA PHE A 74 11.95 -2.14 -1.36
C PHE A 74 12.66 -0.98 -2.05
N ARG A 75 13.99 -0.96 -2.00
CA ARG A 75 14.77 0.10 -2.63
C ARG A 75 14.56 0.12 -4.14
N LYS A 76 14.55 -1.04 -4.78
CA LYS A 76 14.33 -1.15 -6.22
C LYS A 76 12.94 -0.64 -6.63
N ALA A 77 11.91 -1.03 -5.88
CA ALA A 77 10.55 -0.62 -6.17
C ALA A 77 10.39 0.90 -6.04
N HIS A 78 10.99 1.49 -5.00
CA HIS A 78 10.87 2.93 -4.75
C HIS A 78 11.77 3.76 -5.64
N ALA A 79 12.93 3.25 -6.02
CA ALA A 79 13.80 3.93 -6.96
C ALA A 79 13.13 4.09 -8.32
N ARG A 80 12.44 3.05 -8.81
CA ARG A 80 11.67 3.14 -10.05
C ARG A 80 10.54 4.14 -9.97
N ALA A 81 9.81 4.12 -8.86
CA ALA A 81 8.68 5.01 -8.67
C ALA A 81 9.11 6.48 -8.62
N GLY A 82 10.33 6.75 -8.14
CA GLY A 82 10.85 8.11 -8.01
C GLY A 82 11.52 8.65 -9.25
N ASN A 83 11.79 7.81 -10.25
CA ASN A 83 12.70 8.15 -11.34
C ASN A 83 12.06 8.64 -12.61
N GLY A 84 10.89 9.14 -12.60
CA GLY A 84 10.45 9.65 -13.86
C GLY A 84 9.02 10.06 -13.90
N GLY A 85 8.82 11.14 -14.51
CA GLY A 85 7.53 11.68 -14.71
C GLY A 85 7.07 12.58 -13.58
N PRO A 86 5.98 13.28 -13.80
CA PRO A 86 5.44 14.22 -12.84
C PRO A 86 4.90 13.50 -11.62
N ARG A 87 4.96 14.21 -10.52
CA ARG A 87 4.35 13.75 -9.28
C ARG A 87 2.83 13.77 -9.42
N LEU A 88 2.21 12.63 -9.16
CA LEU A 88 0.77 12.47 -9.36
C LEU A 88 -0.08 12.71 -8.12
N PHE A 89 0.53 12.99 -6.98
CA PHE A 89 -0.21 13.22 -5.73
C PHE A 89 0.21 14.55 -5.09
N ILE A 90 -0.67 15.06 -4.25
CA ILE A 90 -0.52 16.36 -3.59
C ILE A 90 0.11 16.15 -2.22
N GLY A 91 1.09 16.98 -1.85
CA GLY A 91 1.75 16.88 -0.56
C GLY A 91 2.58 15.61 -0.40
N HIS A 92 2.77 15.16 0.82
CA HIS A 92 3.49 13.94 1.11
C HIS A 92 2.53 12.82 1.47
N PRO A 93 2.85 11.56 1.11
CA PRO A 93 2.06 10.42 1.57
C PRO A 93 2.05 10.39 3.10
N ARG A 94 0.92 10.00 3.66
CA ARG A 94 0.80 9.86 5.11
C ARG A 94 0.79 8.38 5.47
N PHE A 95 1.82 7.97 6.16
CA PHE A 95 1.96 6.58 6.60
C PHE A 95 1.21 6.33 7.88
N GLU A 96 0.50 5.20 7.94
CA GLU A 96 -0.15 4.71 9.15
C GLU A 96 0.07 3.21 9.25
N GLY A 97 0.48 2.73 10.41
CA GLY A 97 0.67 1.31 10.66
C GLY A 97 -0.20 0.86 11.82
N PHE A 98 -0.78 -0.33 11.68
CA PHE A 98 -1.72 -0.86 12.68
C PHE A 98 -1.42 -2.33 12.95
N GLU A 99 -1.51 -2.74 14.20
CA GLU A 99 -1.55 -4.15 14.55
C GLU A 99 -3.01 -4.57 14.69
N ALA A 100 -3.37 -5.68 14.04
CA ALA A 100 -4.74 -6.20 14.14
C ALA A 100 -4.88 -6.96 15.45
N ILE A 101 -5.45 -6.31 16.43
CA ILE A 101 -5.62 -6.92 17.76
C ILE A 101 -6.81 -7.87 17.82
N GLN A 102 -7.69 -7.80 16.84
CA GLN A 102 -8.83 -8.69 16.73
C GLN A 102 -9.22 -8.83 15.27
N THR A 103 -9.40 -10.08 14.82
CA THR A 103 -9.83 -10.37 13.46
C THR A 103 -10.88 -11.47 13.54
N THR A 104 -12.02 -11.24 12.90
CA THR A 104 -13.07 -12.24 12.80
C THR A 104 -13.17 -12.72 11.37
N LEU A 105 -13.07 -14.01 11.15
CA LEU A 105 -13.20 -14.62 9.84
C LEU A 105 -14.59 -15.22 9.68
N PRO A 106 -15.06 -15.41 8.43
CA PRO A 106 -16.33 -16.11 8.21
C PRO A 106 -16.29 -17.50 8.82
N ALA A 107 -17.43 -18.00 9.26
CA ALA A 107 -17.50 -19.30 9.92
C ALA A 107 -16.85 -20.42 9.09
N GLY A 108 -17.04 -20.41 7.77
CA GLY A 108 -16.46 -21.41 6.88
C GLY A 108 -14.96 -21.31 6.69
N ALA A 109 -14.34 -20.18 7.05
CA ALA A 109 -12.91 -19.95 6.94
C ALA A 109 -12.19 -20.19 8.27
N ARG A 110 -12.91 -20.48 9.33
CA ARG A 110 -12.32 -20.78 10.64
C ARG A 110 -11.90 -22.21 10.68
N THR A 111 -10.61 -22.43 10.92
CA THR A 111 -10.11 -23.78 11.16
C THR A 111 -10.14 -24.05 12.65
N ALA A 112 -10.50 -25.26 12.97
CA ALA A 112 -10.51 -25.70 14.36
C ALA A 112 -9.10 -25.71 14.96
#